data_0185509d29c955733b5dc4b9b98799c6
#
_entry.id   0185509d29c955733b5dc4b9b98799c6
#
_cell.length_a   1.000
_cell.length_b   1.000
_cell.length_c   1.000
_cell.angle_alpha   90.00
_cell.angle_beta   90.00
_cell.angle_gamma   90.00
#
_symmetry.space_group_name_H-M   'P 1'
#
loop_
_entity.id
_entity.type
_entity.pdbx_description
1 polymer ?
#
loop_
_entity_poly.entity_id
_entity_poly.type
_entity_poly.pdbx_seq_one_letter_code
_entity_poly.pdbx_strand_id
1 'polypeptide(L)'
;FHDDDGRKWFLNMLWNHVSPGVGGSPKHPSFAGIVLQEFDPKAGKLVGPVKNVFEGSPHGLVEGPHIFKRDGWYYMTAAEGGTGYDHAVTYARSRKIDGPYELHPDWFLITSKDVPDAPLQRAGHGQMVETPDGEFYHTHLMGRPLPGVKRCVLGRETSIQKVEWGDDGW
;
A
#
# COMPACT_ATOMS: atom_id res chain seq x y z
N PHE A 1 6.91 9.73 -5.54
CA PHE A 1 7.09 9.04 -6.83
C PHE A 1 7.65 10.01 -7.87
N HIS A 2 8.63 9.55 -8.66
CA HIS A 2 9.21 10.29 -9.78
C HIS A 2 8.71 9.68 -11.07
N ASP A 3 7.94 10.45 -11.84
CA ASP A 3 7.36 9.97 -13.09
C ASP A 3 8.30 10.18 -14.28
N ASP A 4 8.08 9.43 -15.37
CA ASP A 4 8.90 9.47 -16.60
C ASP A 4 8.85 10.82 -17.31
N ASP A 5 7.78 11.60 -17.12
CA ASP A 5 7.63 12.96 -17.65
C ASP A 5 8.39 14.04 -16.85
N GLY A 6 9.12 13.61 -15.80
CA GLY A 6 9.92 14.46 -14.93
C GLY A 6 9.14 15.08 -13.77
N ARG A 7 7.82 14.92 -13.70
CA ARG A 7 7.03 15.37 -12.56
C ARG A 7 7.31 14.52 -11.34
N LYS A 8 7.11 15.11 -10.18
CA LYS A 8 7.25 14.46 -8.88
C LYS A 8 5.93 14.52 -8.14
N TRP A 9 5.56 13.39 -7.56
CA TRP A 9 4.28 13.22 -6.90
C TRP A 9 4.47 12.85 -5.44
N PHE A 10 3.77 13.55 -4.58
CA PHE A 10 3.66 13.25 -3.17
C PHE A 10 2.36 12.50 -2.92
N LEU A 11 2.47 11.38 -2.22
CA LEU A 11 1.34 10.59 -1.77
C LEU A 11 1.29 10.59 -0.25
N ASN A 12 0.10 10.64 0.28
CA ASN A 12 -0.12 10.55 1.72
C ASN A 12 -1.48 9.96 2.02
N MET A 13 -1.60 9.36 3.18
CA MET A 13 -2.89 8.95 3.73
C MET A 13 -3.66 10.18 4.20
N LEU A 14 -4.97 10.22 3.90
CA LEU A 14 -5.87 11.26 4.37
C LEU A 14 -6.55 10.81 5.66
N TRP A 15 -6.21 11.47 6.76
CA TRP A 15 -6.94 11.32 8.01
C TRP A 15 -8.07 12.35 8.10
N ASN A 16 -9.31 11.88 8.16
CA ASN A 16 -10.47 12.75 8.24
C ASN A 16 -11.05 12.78 9.66
N HIS A 17 -10.74 13.84 10.39
CA HIS A 17 -11.27 14.05 11.73
C HIS A 17 -12.65 14.73 11.76
N VAL A 18 -13.01 15.42 10.67
CA VAL A 18 -14.19 16.32 10.61
C VAL A 18 -15.42 15.59 10.10
N SER A 19 -15.24 14.72 9.12
CA SER A 19 -16.33 14.01 8.45
C SER A 19 -15.98 12.53 8.30
N PRO A 20 -16.04 11.76 9.37
CA PRO A 20 -15.82 10.32 9.32
C PRO A 20 -16.72 9.66 8.27
N GLY A 21 -16.16 8.74 7.48
CA GLY A 21 -16.87 8.02 6.44
C GLY A 21 -16.77 8.63 5.04
N VAL A 22 -16.18 9.81 4.89
CA VAL A 22 -15.89 10.36 3.54
C VAL A 22 -14.61 9.72 3.02
N GLY A 23 -14.75 8.86 2.03
CA GLY A 23 -13.64 8.10 1.44
C GLY A 23 -13.05 7.01 2.34
N GLY A 24 -13.55 6.80 3.53
CA GLY A 24 -13.12 5.72 4.42
C GLY A 24 -14.01 4.49 4.32
N SER A 25 -13.53 3.35 4.81
CA SER A 25 -14.39 2.18 4.95
C SER A 25 -15.43 2.40 6.06
N PRO A 26 -16.59 1.72 6.02
CA PRO A 26 -17.59 1.79 7.07
C PRO A 26 -17.05 1.44 8.46
N LYS A 27 -16.06 0.56 8.53
CA LYS A 27 -15.41 0.10 9.76
C LYS A 27 -14.39 1.12 10.32
N HIS A 28 -13.73 1.87 9.42
CA HIS A 28 -12.67 2.82 9.77
C HIS A 28 -12.82 4.12 8.98
N PRO A 29 -13.84 4.90 9.25
CA PRO A 29 -14.21 6.06 8.42
C PRO A 29 -13.18 7.21 8.47
N SER A 30 -12.33 7.26 9.48
CA SER A 30 -11.29 8.29 9.59
C SER A 30 -10.12 8.08 8.64
N PHE A 31 -9.91 6.87 8.12
CA PHE A 31 -8.93 6.57 7.06
C PHE A 31 -9.60 6.82 5.71
N ALA A 32 -9.56 8.06 5.27
CA ALA A 32 -10.41 8.54 4.17
C ALA A 32 -9.80 8.34 2.78
N GLY A 33 -8.68 7.65 2.69
CA GLY A 33 -8.05 7.28 1.41
C GLY A 33 -6.62 7.78 1.26
N ILE A 34 -6.12 7.67 0.04
CA ILE A 34 -4.80 8.11 -0.38
C ILE A 34 -4.94 9.35 -1.26
N VAL A 35 -4.29 10.42 -0.85
CA VAL A 35 -4.23 11.66 -1.62
C VAL A 35 -2.93 11.78 -2.40
N LEU A 36 -3.03 12.41 -3.55
CA LEU A 36 -1.94 12.70 -4.47
C LEU A 36 -1.87 14.21 -4.70
N GLN A 37 -0.66 14.76 -4.69
CA GLN A 37 -0.40 16.15 -5.06
C GLN A 37 0.96 16.27 -5.74
N GLU A 38 1.11 17.14 -6.71
CA GLU A 38 2.38 17.39 -7.38
C GLU A 38 3.35 18.12 -6.44
N PHE A 39 4.62 17.73 -6.48
CA PHE A 39 5.72 18.42 -5.81
C PHE A 39 6.59 19.16 -6.81
N ASP A 40 6.72 20.47 -6.66
CA ASP A 40 7.64 21.29 -7.43
C ASP A 40 9.00 21.36 -6.71
N PRO A 41 10.04 20.71 -7.23
CA PRO A 41 11.37 20.69 -6.60
C PRO A 41 12.08 22.06 -6.69
N LYS A 42 11.72 22.93 -7.65
CA LYS A 42 12.31 24.27 -7.77
C LYS A 42 11.72 25.21 -6.73
N ALA A 43 10.41 25.12 -6.51
CA ALA A 43 9.72 25.90 -5.49
C ALA A 43 9.85 25.26 -4.08
N GLY A 44 10.28 24.01 -3.97
CA GLY A 44 10.40 23.26 -2.72
C GLY A 44 9.07 23.05 -2.01
N LYS A 45 7.95 22.94 -2.75
CA LYS A 45 6.61 22.83 -2.18
C LYS A 45 5.66 22.00 -3.02
N LEU A 46 4.55 21.57 -2.40
CA LEU A 46 3.43 20.98 -3.08
C LEU A 46 2.66 22.03 -3.88
N VAL A 47 2.23 21.69 -5.10
CA VAL A 47 1.52 22.57 -6.04
C VAL A 47 0.32 21.86 -6.65
N GLY A 48 -0.60 22.66 -7.22
CA GLY A 48 -1.81 22.12 -7.84
C GLY A 48 -2.82 21.53 -6.84
N PRO A 49 -3.89 20.88 -7.32
CA PRO A 49 -4.94 20.34 -6.49
C PRO A 49 -4.51 19.07 -5.75
N VAL A 50 -5.02 18.91 -4.54
CA VAL A 50 -4.99 17.62 -3.82
C VAL A 50 -6.12 16.75 -4.36
N LYS A 51 -5.80 15.51 -4.76
CA LYS A 51 -6.79 14.54 -5.26
C LYS A 51 -6.80 13.30 -4.37
N ASN A 52 -7.96 12.83 -3.93
CA ASN A 52 -8.10 11.48 -3.40
C ASN A 52 -8.13 10.50 -4.59
N VAL A 53 -7.13 9.62 -4.65
CA VAL A 53 -6.91 8.74 -5.81
C VAL A 53 -7.25 7.28 -5.51
N PHE A 54 -7.33 6.91 -4.23
CA PHE A 54 -7.63 5.55 -3.81
C PHE A 54 -8.19 5.52 -2.39
N GLU A 55 -9.32 4.87 -2.21
CA GLU A 55 -10.01 4.78 -0.91
C GLU A 55 -9.71 3.50 -0.13
N GLY A 56 -8.86 2.62 -0.70
CA GLY A 56 -8.58 1.32 -0.12
C GLY A 56 -9.62 0.26 -0.50
N SER A 57 -9.51 -0.89 0.13
CA SER A 57 -10.46 -1.99 0.05
C SER A 57 -11.47 -1.93 1.21
N PRO A 58 -12.51 -2.78 1.19
CA PRO A 58 -13.41 -2.93 2.35
C PRO A 58 -12.72 -3.40 3.64
N HIS A 59 -11.46 -3.84 3.56
CA HIS A 59 -10.65 -4.20 4.72
C HIS A 59 -10.36 -2.99 5.63
N GLY A 60 -10.07 -1.85 5.02
CA GLY A 60 -9.95 -0.56 5.70
C GLY A 60 -8.61 -0.29 6.36
N LEU A 61 -8.49 0.89 6.97
CA LEU A 61 -7.26 1.42 7.56
C LEU A 61 -6.15 1.63 6.51
N VAL A 62 -6.52 2.14 5.32
CA VAL A 62 -5.59 2.38 4.22
C VAL A 62 -4.57 3.46 4.55
N GLU A 63 -3.27 3.11 4.46
CA GLU A 63 -2.14 4.00 4.75
C GLU A 63 -0.87 3.58 4.00
N GLY A 64 0.23 4.32 4.16
CA GLY A 64 1.55 3.95 3.67
C GLY A 64 1.62 3.67 2.16
N PRO A 65 1.12 4.57 1.29
CA PRO A 65 1.06 4.32 -0.14
C PRO A 65 2.44 4.38 -0.80
N HIS A 66 2.67 3.46 -1.73
CA HIS A 66 3.80 3.53 -2.66
C HIS A 66 3.30 3.30 -4.08
N ILE A 67 3.88 4.03 -5.04
CA ILE A 67 3.63 3.82 -6.48
C ILE A 67 4.91 3.36 -7.15
N PHE A 68 4.76 2.45 -8.09
CA PHE A 68 5.78 2.11 -9.08
C PHE A 68 5.12 1.96 -10.46
N LYS A 69 5.93 1.93 -11.52
CA LYS A 69 5.43 1.90 -12.89
C LYS A 69 5.99 0.69 -13.62
N ARG A 70 5.11 -0.04 -14.33
CA ARG A 70 5.49 -1.17 -15.17
C ARG A 70 4.51 -1.30 -16.33
N ASP A 71 5.03 -1.52 -17.54
CA ASP A 71 4.24 -1.78 -18.76
C ASP A 71 3.11 -0.76 -19.01
N GLY A 72 3.39 0.53 -18.71
CA GLY A 72 2.43 1.63 -18.88
C GLY A 72 1.31 1.65 -17.86
N TRP A 73 1.41 0.88 -16.78
CA TRP A 73 0.55 0.95 -15.61
C TRP A 73 1.26 1.60 -14.43
N TYR A 74 0.52 2.37 -13.66
CA TYR A 74 0.88 2.77 -12.30
C TYR A 74 0.29 1.75 -11.34
N TYR A 75 1.12 1.12 -10.58
CA TYR A 75 0.73 0.20 -9.52
C TYR A 75 0.87 0.89 -8.18
N MET A 76 -0.12 0.71 -7.33
CA MET A 76 -0.12 1.22 -5.96
C MET A 76 -0.14 0.05 -4.99
N THR A 77 0.78 0.08 -4.02
CA THR A 77 0.68 -0.73 -2.81
C THR A 77 0.34 0.17 -1.64
N ALA A 78 -0.53 -0.28 -0.75
CA ALA A 78 -0.88 0.42 0.47
C ALA A 78 -1.04 -0.57 1.62
N ALA A 79 -0.77 -0.16 2.84
CA ALA A 79 -1.05 -0.97 4.01
C ALA A 79 -2.53 -0.87 4.37
N GLU A 80 -3.11 -1.98 4.82
CA GLU A 80 -4.47 -2.04 5.36
C GLU A 80 -4.57 -2.96 6.58
N GLY A 81 -5.70 -2.93 7.28
CA GLY A 81 -6.01 -3.79 8.43
C GLY A 81 -5.30 -3.41 9.73
N GLY A 82 -4.56 -2.30 9.72
CA GLY A 82 -3.75 -1.88 10.87
C GLY A 82 -2.57 -2.82 11.13
N THR A 83 -1.89 -2.66 12.25
CA THR A 83 -0.62 -3.35 12.56
C THR A 83 -0.78 -4.68 13.29
N GLY A 84 -2.02 -5.17 13.40
CA GLY A 84 -2.38 -6.42 14.06
C GLY A 84 -2.27 -7.66 13.16
N TYR A 85 -3.02 -8.68 13.50
CA TYR A 85 -3.08 -9.93 12.73
C TYR A 85 -3.85 -9.79 11.41
N ASP A 86 -4.64 -8.72 11.25
CA ASP A 86 -5.35 -8.38 10.01
C ASP A 86 -4.50 -7.56 9.03
N HIS A 87 -3.22 -7.31 9.35
CA HIS A 87 -2.33 -6.49 8.53
C HIS A 87 -2.17 -7.09 7.12
N ALA A 88 -2.20 -6.21 6.11
CA ALA A 88 -2.10 -6.59 4.71
C ALA A 88 -1.39 -5.52 3.87
N VAL A 89 -0.94 -5.90 2.69
CA VAL A 89 -0.57 -4.99 1.60
C VAL A 89 -1.65 -5.08 0.54
N THR A 90 -2.43 -4.04 0.39
CA THR A 90 -3.42 -3.89 -0.69
C THR A 90 -2.72 -3.52 -1.98
N TYR A 91 -3.26 -4.00 -3.10
CA TYR A 91 -2.66 -3.86 -4.42
C TYR A 91 -3.69 -3.34 -5.43
N ALA A 92 -3.34 -2.27 -6.13
CA ALA A 92 -4.20 -1.63 -7.11
C ALA A 92 -3.38 -1.09 -8.29
N ARG A 93 -4.02 -0.88 -9.45
CA ARG A 93 -3.35 -0.31 -10.64
C ARG A 93 -4.23 0.70 -11.38
N SER A 94 -3.57 1.58 -12.14
CA SER A 94 -4.25 2.55 -13.02
C SER A 94 -3.41 2.84 -14.26
N ARG A 95 -4.06 3.27 -15.35
CA ARG A 95 -3.37 3.84 -16.53
C ARG A 95 -2.95 5.29 -16.34
N LYS A 96 -3.42 5.94 -15.28
CA LYS A 96 -3.10 7.34 -14.97
C LYS A 96 -2.64 7.45 -13.52
N ILE A 97 -1.67 8.32 -13.28
CA ILE A 97 -1.13 8.55 -11.93
C ILE A 97 -2.21 9.02 -10.94
N ASP A 98 -3.20 9.74 -11.43
CA ASP A 98 -4.30 10.29 -10.64
C ASP A 98 -5.59 9.42 -10.69
N GLY A 99 -5.46 8.19 -11.15
CA GLY A 99 -6.52 7.19 -11.13
C GLY A 99 -7.54 7.28 -12.29
N PRO A 100 -8.68 6.59 -12.18
CA PRO A 100 -9.04 5.73 -11.05
C PRO A 100 -8.14 4.50 -10.94
N TYR A 101 -7.85 4.07 -9.72
CA TYR A 101 -7.13 2.82 -9.46
C TYR A 101 -8.12 1.66 -9.32
N GLU A 102 -7.92 0.60 -10.12
CA GLU A 102 -8.65 -0.65 -9.96
C GLU A 102 -7.96 -1.51 -8.89
N LEU A 103 -8.75 -2.01 -7.96
CA LEU A 103 -8.27 -2.91 -6.91
C LEU A 103 -8.04 -4.31 -7.50
N HIS A 104 -6.96 -4.98 -7.06
CA HIS A 104 -6.73 -6.38 -7.38
C HIS A 104 -7.94 -7.24 -6.97
N PRO A 105 -8.37 -8.23 -7.78
CA PRO A 105 -9.52 -9.08 -7.44
C PRO A 105 -9.46 -9.71 -6.05
N ASP A 106 -8.28 -10.16 -5.63
CA ASP A 106 -8.03 -10.76 -4.30
C ASP A 106 -7.65 -9.72 -3.23
N TRP A 107 -7.64 -8.44 -3.57
CA TRP A 107 -7.31 -7.27 -2.77
C TRP A 107 -5.85 -7.17 -2.33
N PHE A 108 -5.23 -8.27 -1.94
CA PHE A 108 -3.94 -8.24 -1.25
C PHE A 108 -2.82 -8.87 -2.06
N LEU A 109 -1.69 -8.16 -2.11
CA LEU A 109 -0.43 -8.72 -2.55
C LEU A 109 0.19 -9.60 -1.46
N ILE A 110 0.09 -9.17 -0.20
CA ILE A 110 0.66 -9.86 0.95
C ILE A 110 -0.28 -9.73 2.15
N THR A 111 -0.55 -10.85 2.81
CA THR A 111 -1.16 -10.91 4.13
C THR A 111 -0.91 -12.29 4.75
N SER A 112 -0.94 -12.35 6.07
CA SER A 112 -0.93 -13.61 6.84
C SER A 112 -2.23 -13.82 7.63
N LYS A 113 -3.24 -12.96 7.42
CA LYS A 113 -4.47 -12.94 8.23
C LYS A 113 -5.27 -14.25 8.21
N ASP A 114 -5.23 -14.96 7.08
CA ASP A 114 -5.99 -16.19 6.87
C ASP A 114 -5.15 -17.47 7.10
N VAL A 115 -3.90 -17.30 7.58
CA VAL A 115 -2.96 -18.41 7.83
C VAL A 115 -2.43 -18.32 9.27
N PRO A 116 -3.29 -18.60 10.28
CA PRO A 116 -2.98 -18.34 11.70
C PRO A 116 -1.78 -19.13 12.24
N ASP A 117 -1.42 -20.23 11.61
CA ASP A 117 -0.31 -21.11 12.02
C ASP A 117 0.99 -20.81 11.25
N ALA A 118 0.98 -19.86 10.32
CA ALA A 118 2.20 -19.44 9.63
C ALA A 118 3.22 -18.87 10.64
N PRO A 119 4.51 -19.19 10.48
CA PRO A 119 5.55 -18.69 11.40
C PRO A 119 5.76 -17.18 11.34
N LEU A 120 5.40 -16.56 10.20
CA LEU A 120 5.41 -15.12 10.00
C LEU A 120 3.97 -14.60 9.99
N GLN A 121 3.70 -13.68 10.89
CA GLN A 121 2.39 -13.08 11.08
C GLN A 121 2.42 -11.56 10.92
N ARG A 122 1.27 -10.92 10.86
CA ARG A 122 1.13 -9.45 10.76
C ARG A 122 1.84 -8.89 9.52
N ALA A 123 1.86 -9.65 8.43
CA ALA A 123 2.52 -9.28 7.19
C ALA A 123 1.75 -8.16 6.48
N GLY A 124 2.41 -7.02 6.29
CA GLY A 124 1.82 -5.85 5.66
C GLY A 124 2.79 -4.68 5.59
N HIS A 125 2.34 -3.55 5.05
CA HIS A 125 3.07 -2.29 4.93
C HIS A 125 4.50 -2.47 4.41
N GLY A 126 4.70 -2.23 3.13
CA GLY A 126 6.00 -2.41 2.50
C GLY A 126 6.11 -1.70 1.16
N GLN A 127 7.16 -2.03 0.44
CA GLN A 127 7.49 -1.37 -0.81
C GLN A 127 7.97 -2.38 -1.85
N MET A 128 7.58 -2.16 -3.10
CA MET A 128 8.10 -2.88 -4.26
C MET A 128 9.51 -2.39 -4.58
N VAL A 129 10.39 -3.34 -4.91
CA VAL A 129 11.76 -3.08 -5.38
C VAL A 129 11.99 -3.88 -6.65
N GLU A 130 12.46 -3.22 -7.69
CA GLU A 130 12.95 -3.85 -8.91
C GLU A 130 14.47 -3.94 -8.85
N THR A 131 15.01 -5.11 -9.16
CA THR A 131 16.46 -5.31 -9.25
C THR A 131 16.99 -4.87 -10.62
N PRO A 132 18.31 -4.65 -10.77
CA PRO A 132 18.91 -4.35 -12.08
C PRO A 132 18.65 -5.42 -13.14
N ASP A 133 18.40 -6.66 -12.74
CA ASP A 133 18.10 -7.79 -13.64
C ASP A 133 16.58 -7.91 -13.96
N GLY A 134 15.77 -6.95 -13.50
CA GLY A 134 14.32 -6.90 -13.75
C GLY A 134 13.48 -7.86 -12.89
N GLU A 135 14.04 -8.42 -11.82
CA GLU A 135 13.26 -9.16 -10.84
C GLU A 135 12.59 -8.21 -9.85
N PHE A 136 11.39 -8.58 -9.41
CA PHE A 136 10.64 -7.80 -8.44
C PHE A 136 10.60 -8.49 -7.07
N TYR A 137 10.79 -7.68 -6.05
CA TYR A 137 10.68 -8.09 -4.65
C TYR A 137 9.81 -7.11 -3.89
N HIS A 138 9.08 -7.61 -2.91
CA HIS A 138 8.33 -6.78 -1.98
C HIS A 138 8.92 -6.93 -0.57
N THR A 139 9.42 -5.83 -0.02
CA THR A 139 9.81 -5.73 1.39
C THR A 139 8.57 -5.36 2.20
N HIS A 140 8.37 -5.97 3.36
CA HIS A 140 7.21 -5.69 4.20
C HIS A 140 7.49 -5.95 5.67
N LEU A 141 6.68 -5.35 6.52
CA LEU A 141 6.69 -5.61 7.95
C LEU A 141 6.04 -6.97 8.24
N MET A 142 6.57 -7.64 9.25
CA MET A 142 6.01 -8.88 9.79
C MET A 142 6.38 -9.03 11.27
N GLY A 143 5.88 -10.06 11.93
CA GLY A 143 6.29 -10.46 13.27
C GLY A 143 6.37 -11.96 13.40
N ARG A 144 7.21 -12.43 14.32
CA ARG A 144 7.34 -13.86 14.68
C ARG A 144 6.72 -14.09 16.05
N PRO A 145 5.46 -14.57 16.11
CA PRO A 145 4.82 -14.86 17.38
C PRO A 145 5.44 -16.08 18.04
N LEU A 146 5.53 -16.06 19.36
CA LEU A 146 5.87 -17.25 20.13
C LEU A 146 4.75 -18.29 20.00
N PRO A 147 5.11 -19.58 19.83
CA PRO A 147 4.12 -20.64 19.75
C PRO A 147 3.17 -20.64 20.94
N GLY A 148 1.87 -20.72 20.66
CA GLY A 148 0.80 -20.76 21.67
C GLY A 148 0.51 -19.44 22.40
N VAL A 149 1.33 -18.40 22.25
CA VAL A 149 1.19 -17.14 23.00
C VAL A 149 0.71 -15.98 22.11
N LYS A 150 0.86 -16.07 20.81
CA LYS A 150 0.50 -15.04 19.81
C LYS A 150 1.12 -13.65 20.12
N ARG A 151 2.31 -13.60 20.73
CA ARG A 151 3.06 -12.38 21.02
C ARG A 151 4.38 -12.36 20.24
N CYS A 152 4.61 -11.28 19.51
CA CYS A 152 5.85 -11.05 18.77
C CYS A 152 6.82 -10.29 19.68
N VAL A 153 7.65 -11.00 20.43
CA VAL A 153 8.54 -10.41 21.45
C VAL A 153 9.67 -9.55 20.86
N LEU A 154 10.02 -9.76 19.57
CA LEU A 154 11.00 -8.96 18.86
C LEU A 154 10.37 -7.71 18.20
N GLY A 155 9.06 -7.51 18.39
CA GLY A 155 8.33 -6.43 17.74
C GLY A 155 8.06 -6.71 16.27
N ARG A 156 8.14 -5.65 15.45
CA ARG A 156 8.00 -5.77 13.99
C ARG A 156 9.38 -5.91 13.36
N GLU A 157 9.50 -6.87 12.48
CA GLU A 157 10.69 -7.18 11.70
C GLU A 157 10.41 -6.92 10.22
N THR A 158 11.43 -6.92 9.39
CA THR A 158 11.30 -6.78 7.94
C THR A 158 11.49 -8.14 7.27
N SER A 159 10.60 -8.46 6.36
CA SER A 159 10.70 -9.60 5.46
C SER A 159 10.82 -9.15 4.02
N ILE A 160 11.24 -10.04 3.15
CA ILE A 160 11.30 -9.83 1.71
C ILE A 160 10.77 -11.07 1.01
N GLN A 161 9.98 -10.87 -0.03
CA GLN A 161 9.46 -11.93 -0.88
C GLN A 161 9.63 -11.57 -2.36
N LYS A 162 9.93 -12.57 -3.18
CA LYS A 162 9.94 -12.41 -4.62
C LYS A 162 8.50 -12.24 -5.11
N VAL A 163 8.32 -11.33 -6.06
CA VAL A 163 7.03 -11.08 -6.71
C VAL A 163 7.07 -11.70 -8.10
N GLU A 164 6.06 -12.48 -8.41
CA GLU A 164 5.83 -13.04 -9.74
C GLU A 164 4.62 -12.35 -10.36
N TRP A 165 4.68 -12.11 -11.65
CA TRP A 165 3.63 -11.45 -12.41
C TRP A 165 2.79 -12.47 -13.15
N GLY A 166 1.48 -12.36 -13.04
CA GLY A 166 0.56 -13.14 -13.84
C GLY A 166 0.48 -12.64 -15.29
N ASP A 167 -0.06 -13.50 -16.18
CA ASP A 167 -0.26 -13.15 -17.59
C ASP A 167 -1.23 -11.98 -17.80
N ASP A 168 -2.07 -11.71 -16.83
CA ASP A 168 -3.03 -10.59 -16.79
C ASP A 168 -2.41 -9.27 -16.31
N GLY A 169 -1.12 -9.29 -15.99
CA GLY A 169 -0.37 -8.13 -15.54
C GLY A 169 -0.58 -7.76 -14.06
N TRP A 170 -1.06 -8.72 -13.26
CA TRP A 170 -1.10 -8.61 -11.81
C TRP A 170 0.03 -9.41 -11.15
#